data_d852c4e2ac6d23faa7aa47d2968ca7bc
#
_entry.id   d852c4e2ac6d23faa7aa47d2968ca7bc
#
_cell.length_a   1.000
_cell.length_b   1.000
_cell.length_c   1.000
_cell.angle_alpha   90.00
_cell.angle_beta   90.00
_cell.angle_gamma   90.00
#
_symmetry.space_group_name_H-M   'P 1'
#
loop_
_entity.id
_entity.type
_entity.pdbx_description
1 polymer ?
#
loop_
_entity_poly.entity_id
_entity_poly.type
_entity_poly.pdbx_seq_one_letter_code
_entity_poly.pdbx_strand_id
1 'polypeptide(L)'
;MNDNEITDEIDKDYEKLLDAARGIDTKSDELNNDSVDESESKKSTDETSASNVIDMMLGKQKEKTINSEAMIQETQKRIWKSLKHGIEYDATVDRSDAFLREHVNEKLHMVVLYVDLVGSTNITLRLPTEKIAIIISSFAQEMALAIKQHNGYVLKFVGDAVIGYFMHTSVLLAADNAVSCAKLMIRIMDEGINPILNNYDYPDLLVHIGLDYGDNMVVRYGSDHEKSHVDILGPTMNIAAKIQSMAKPQQILIGAHVYEKIHPTVQEKFKKEEWSQTEWKYNDRKTGKPYIVYSLNN
;
A
#
# COMPACT_ATOMS: atom_id res chain seq x y z
N MET A 1 20.39 -30.22 3.00
CA MET A 1 20.27 -29.20 1.94
C MET A 1 20.69 -27.89 2.55
N ASN A 2 21.64 -27.20 1.92
CA ASN A 2 22.10 -25.89 2.40
C ASN A 2 21.05 -24.83 2.03
N ASP A 3 20.92 -23.77 2.81
CA ASP A 3 19.94 -22.67 2.55
C ASP A 3 20.08 -22.07 1.14
N ASN A 4 21.27 -22.08 0.55
CA ASN A 4 21.53 -21.63 -0.82
C ASN A 4 20.95 -22.59 -1.88
N GLU A 5 20.94 -23.91 -1.66
CA GLU A 5 20.36 -24.88 -2.60
C GLU A 5 18.83 -24.78 -2.63
N ILE A 6 18.23 -24.48 -1.48
CA ILE A 6 16.78 -24.26 -1.37
C ILE A 6 16.38 -22.96 -2.09
N THR A 7 17.18 -21.92 -1.99
CA THR A 7 16.94 -20.63 -2.66
C THR A 7 17.02 -20.75 -4.18
N ASP A 8 18.03 -21.47 -4.71
CA ASP A 8 18.19 -21.70 -6.15
C ASP A 8 17.08 -22.57 -6.77
N GLU A 9 16.55 -23.53 -6.02
CA GLU A 9 15.42 -24.38 -6.47
C GLU A 9 14.11 -23.58 -6.45
N ILE A 10 13.94 -22.73 -5.46
CA ILE A 10 12.80 -21.80 -5.33
C ILE A 10 12.78 -20.80 -6.50
N ASP A 11 13.92 -20.20 -6.84
CA ASP A 11 14.00 -19.23 -7.94
C ASP A 11 13.72 -19.89 -9.31
N LYS A 12 14.20 -21.10 -9.55
CA LYS A 12 13.91 -21.85 -10.79
C LYS A 12 12.45 -22.24 -10.96
N ASP A 13 11.79 -22.66 -9.90
CA ASP A 13 10.37 -23.02 -9.94
C ASP A 13 9.48 -21.79 -10.09
N TYR A 14 9.90 -20.66 -9.52
CA TYR A 14 9.22 -19.38 -9.68
C TYR A 14 9.31 -18.84 -11.11
N GLU A 15 10.49 -18.88 -11.73
CA GLU A 15 10.67 -18.49 -13.13
C GLU A 15 9.84 -19.33 -14.10
N LYS A 16 9.74 -20.65 -13.88
CA LYS A 16 8.86 -21.53 -14.68
C LYS A 16 7.37 -21.13 -14.58
N LEU A 17 6.92 -20.71 -13.40
CA LEU A 17 5.55 -20.25 -13.20
C LEU A 17 5.29 -18.90 -13.89
N LEU A 18 6.26 -17.98 -13.85
CA LEU A 18 6.19 -16.71 -14.55
C LEU A 18 6.12 -16.90 -16.07
N ASP A 19 6.91 -17.79 -16.63
CA ASP A 19 6.91 -18.07 -18.06
C ASP A 19 5.60 -18.72 -18.50
N ALA A 20 5.04 -19.61 -17.69
CA ALA A 20 3.73 -20.19 -17.93
C ALA A 20 2.60 -19.14 -17.88
N ALA A 21 2.66 -18.21 -16.94
CA ALA A 21 1.68 -17.12 -16.79
C ALA A 21 1.77 -16.07 -17.92
N ARG A 22 2.96 -15.89 -18.52
CA ARG A 22 3.19 -14.95 -19.63
C ARG A 22 2.84 -15.52 -21.02
N GLY A 23 2.48 -16.82 -21.12
CA GLY A 23 2.13 -17.46 -22.40
C GLY A 23 3.28 -17.51 -23.40
N ILE A 24 4.52 -17.45 -22.93
CA ILE A 24 5.71 -17.49 -23.77
C ILE A 24 6.01 -18.96 -24.07
N ASP A 25 5.68 -19.35 -25.29
CA ASP A 25 6.10 -20.64 -25.87
C ASP A 25 7.59 -20.61 -26.10
N THR A 26 8.36 -21.35 -25.29
CA THR A 26 9.82 -21.48 -25.47
C THR A 26 10.11 -22.37 -26.68
N LYS A 27 10.09 -21.79 -27.88
CA LYS A 27 10.74 -22.39 -29.05
C LYS A 27 11.54 -21.32 -29.78
N SER A 28 12.85 -21.59 -29.78
CA SER A 28 13.90 -21.08 -30.68
C SER A 28 14.23 -19.58 -30.60
N ASP A 29 15.42 -19.27 -30.11
CA ASP A 29 16.52 -18.90 -31.03
C ASP A 29 17.86 -18.84 -30.26
N GLU A 30 18.65 -19.86 -30.50
CA GLU A 30 20.10 -19.75 -30.39
C GLU A 30 20.55 -18.86 -31.57
N LEU A 31 21.35 -17.85 -31.31
CA LEU A 31 22.54 -17.41 -32.07
C LEU A 31 22.83 -15.91 -31.81
N ASN A 32 23.91 -15.66 -31.22
CA ASN A 32 25.07 -14.84 -31.59
C ASN A 32 25.70 -14.09 -30.42
N ASN A 33 26.81 -14.66 -30.00
CA ASN A 33 27.92 -13.96 -29.39
C ASN A 33 28.45 -12.91 -30.37
N ASP A 34 28.62 -11.67 -29.92
CA ASP A 34 29.78 -10.87 -30.34
C ASP A 34 30.20 -9.92 -29.22
N SER A 35 31.48 -10.10 -28.90
CA SER A 35 32.30 -9.36 -27.99
C SER A 35 32.56 -7.91 -28.47
N VAL A 36 32.39 -6.91 -27.57
CA VAL A 36 33.14 -5.64 -27.73
C VAL A 36 33.58 -5.11 -26.36
N ASP A 37 34.85 -5.19 -26.18
CA ASP A 37 35.88 -4.35 -25.55
C ASP A 37 35.50 -3.38 -24.37
N GLU A 38 36.27 -3.61 -23.31
CA GLU A 38 36.59 -2.65 -22.25
C GLU A 38 37.49 -1.54 -22.78
N SER A 39 37.11 -0.27 -22.59
CA SER A 39 38.09 0.79 -22.28
C SER A 39 37.43 2.09 -21.78
N GLU A 40 37.91 2.51 -20.62
CA GLU A 40 38.08 3.88 -20.14
C GLU A 40 36.86 4.84 -20.01
N SER A 41 36.53 5.23 -18.76
CA SER A 41 37.09 6.53 -18.30
C SER A 41 36.81 6.84 -16.84
N LYS A 42 37.88 7.03 -16.09
CA LYS A 42 37.90 7.75 -14.82
C LYS A 42 37.71 9.24 -15.12
N LYS A 43 36.54 9.82 -14.76
CA LYS A 43 36.32 11.23 -14.39
C LYS A 43 34.82 11.49 -14.16
N SER A 44 34.36 11.40 -12.92
CA SER A 44 33.11 12.07 -12.48
C SER A 44 32.84 11.94 -10.97
N THR A 45 33.87 12.05 -10.14
CA THR A 45 33.70 11.96 -8.65
C THR A 45 33.41 13.31 -7.96
N ASP A 46 33.61 14.45 -8.62
CA ASP A 46 33.42 15.76 -7.97
C ASP A 46 32.06 16.43 -8.22
N GLU A 47 31.40 16.17 -9.34
CA GLU A 47 30.08 16.75 -9.60
C GLU A 47 28.95 16.09 -8.79
N THR A 48 29.08 14.81 -8.43
CA THR A 48 28.10 14.07 -7.63
C THR A 48 28.10 14.53 -6.16
N SER A 49 29.24 15.00 -5.67
CA SER A 49 29.38 15.51 -4.30
C SER A 49 28.71 16.87 -4.12
N ALA A 50 28.89 17.80 -5.07
CA ALA A 50 28.29 19.13 -5.03
C ALA A 50 26.76 19.10 -5.16
N SER A 51 26.21 18.24 -6.03
CA SER A 51 24.77 18.05 -6.19
C SER A 51 24.14 17.50 -4.92
N ASN A 52 24.77 16.52 -4.26
CA ASN A 52 24.28 15.95 -2.99
C ASN A 52 24.26 16.96 -1.83
N VAL A 53 25.23 17.88 -1.78
CA VAL A 53 25.29 18.95 -0.76
C VAL A 53 24.22 20.00 -1.03
N ILE A 54 23.95 20.35 -2.27
CA ILE A 54 22.91 21.30 -2.67
C ILE A 54 21.52 20.72 -2.37
N ASP A 55 21.28 19.45 -2.69
CA ASP A 55 20.03 18.74 -2.39
C ASP A 55 19.78 18.61 -0.89
N MET A 56 20.85 18.42 -0.08
CA MET A 56 20.79 18.39 1.35
C MET A 56 20.51 19.77 1.96
N MET A 57 21.08 20.86 1.41
CA MET A 57 20.82 22.25 1.83
C MET A 57 19.41 22.74 1.43
N LEU A 58 18.86 22.26 0.32
CA LEU A 58 17.52 22.60 -0.15
C LEU A 58 16.42 21.75 0.53
N GLY A 59 16.77 20.84 1.44
CA GLY A 59 15.80 19.94 2.09
C GLY A 59 15.10 19.00 1.10
N LYS A 60 15.65 18.84 -0.10
CA LYS A 60 15.20 17.85 -1.04
C LYS A 60 15.67 16.47 -0.57
N GLN A 61 14.85 15.80 0.26
CA GLN A 61 14.95 14.35 0.33
C GLN A 61 14.76 13.87 -1.12
N LYS A 62 15.74 13.11 -1.65
CA LYS A 62 15.57 12.39 -2.92
C LYS A 62 14.29 11.59 -2.75
N GLU A 63 13.19 12.02 -3.39
CA GLU A 63 12.01 11.18 -3.51
C GLU A 63 12.47 9.89 -4.16
N LYS A 64 12.45 8.82 -3.37
CA LYS A 64 12.81 7.49 -3.85
C LYS A 64 11.75 7.14 -4.86
N THR A 65 12.06 7.22 -6.14
CA THR A 65 11.14 6.83 -7.20
C THR A 65 10.70 5.40 -6.95
N ILE A 66 9.43 5.22 -6.60
CA ILE A 66 8.88 3.90 -6.31
C ILE A 66 8.81 3.13 -7.61
N ASN A 67 9.62 2.09 -7.75
CA ASN A 67 9.52 1.18 -8.88
C ASN A 67 8.36 0.20 -8.65
N SER A 68 7.18 0.57 -9.14
CA SER A 68 5.96 -0.23 -8.97
C SER A 68 6.08 -1.62 -9.59
N GLU A 69 6.79 -1.76 -10.71
CA GLU A 69 7.00 -3.05 -11.37
C GLU A 69 7.83 -4.00 -10.52
N ALA A 70 8.96 -3.50 -9.99
CA ALA A 70 9.78 -4.30 -9.07
C ALA A 70 8.99 -4.71 -7.83
N MET A 71 8.14 -3.82 -7.31
CA MET A 71 7.32 -4.15 -6.14
C MET A 71 6.30 -5.24 -6.46
N ILE A 72 5.67 -5.22 -7.63
CA ILE A 72 4.73 -6.25 -8.05
C ILE A 72 5.44 -7.62 -8.19
N GLN A 73 6.62 -7.66 -8.82
CA GLN A 73 7.40 -8.89 -8.94
C GLN A 73 7.79 -9.45 -7.56
N GLU A 74 8.25 -8.61 -6.66
CA GLU A 74 8.56 -9.01 -5.28
C GLU A 74 7.32 -9.49 -4.52
N THR A 75 6.15 -8.87 -4.74
CA THR A 75 4.87 -9.35 -4.20
C THR A 75 4.56 -10.75 -4.69
N GLN A 76 4.63 -11.01 -6.00
CA GLN A 76 4.40 -12.34 -6.57
C GLN A 76 5.29 -13.39 -5.91
N LYS A 77 6.58 -13.08 -5.76
CA LYS A 77 7.58 -13.96 -5.14
C LYS A 77 7.24 -14.25 -3.66
N ARG A 78 6.87 -13.21 -2.88
CA ARG A 78 6.49 -13.36 -1.47
C ARG A 78 5.20 -14.17 -1.30
N ILE A 79 4.17 -13.91 -2.11
CA ILE A 79 2.91 -14.66 -2.06
C ILE A 79 3.13 -16.13 -2.38
N TRP A 80 3.87 -16.41 -3.45
CA TRP A 80 4.22 -17.79 -3.82
C TRP A 80 4.98 -18.51 -2.69
N LYS A 81 5.99 -17.85 -2.10
CA LYS A 81 6.77 -18.39 -0.98
C LYS A 81 5.88 -18.67 0.23
N SER A 82 4.98 -17.74 0.58
CA SER A 82 4.07 -17.86 1.71
C SER A 82 3.11 -19.04 1.54
N LEU A 83 2.60 -19.29 0.34
CA LEU A 83 1.68 -20.40 0.07
C LEU A 83 2.38 -21.77 0.16
N LYS A 84 3.68 -21.85 -0.15
CA LYS A 84 4.48 -23.09 -0.08
C LYS A 84 5.10 -23.34 1.29
N HIS A 85 5.65 -22.32 1.93
CA HIS A 85 6.51 -22.46 3.10
C HIS A 85 5.98 -21.79 4.36
N GLY A 86 4.86 -21.05 4.27
CA GLY A 86 4.34 -20.24 5.36
C GLY A 86 4.85 -18.78 5.30
N ILE A 87 4.33 -17.95 6.20
CA ILE A 87 4.57 -16.51 6.18
C ILE A 87 5.85 -16.18 6.95
N GLU A 88 6.70 -15.36 6.35
CA GLU A 88 7.74 -14.61 7.06
C GLU A 88 7.19 -13.24 7.44
N TYR A 89 7.14 -12.93 8.73
CA TYR A 89 6.59 -11.67 9.24
C TYR A 89 7.64 -10.56 9.24
N ASP A 90 7.26 -9.38 8.74
CA ASP A 90 8.06 -8.14 8.87
C ASP A 90 7.44 -7.23 9.93
N ALA A 91 8.27 -6.53 10.70
CA ALA A 91 7.86 -5.55 11.71
C ALA A 91 7.35 -4.26 11.06
N THR A 92 6.10 -4.26 10.58
CA THR A 92 5.53 -3.14 9.82
C THR A 92 4.92 -2.04 10.69
N VAL A 93 4.52 -2.34 11.93
CA VAL A 93 3.84 -1.39 12.82
C VAL A 93 4.75 -0.65 13.80
N ASP A 94 5.99 -1.11 14.03
CA ASP A 94 6.90 -0.56 15.05
C ASP A 94 7.18 0.93 14.86
N ARG A 95 7.34 1.35 13.59
CA ARG A 95 7.57 2.76 13.26
C ARG A 95 6.38 3.64 13.64
N SER A 96 5.16 3.14 13.49
CA SER A 96 3.94 3.85 13.86
C SER A 96 3.80 3.95 15.38
N ASP A 97 4.04 2.86 16.09
CA ASP A 97 3.96 2.85 17.56
C ASP A 97 4.95 3.84 18.19
N ALA A 98 6.20 3.84 17.75
CA ALA A 98 7.21 4.79 18.21
C ALA A 98 6.78 6.25 17.97
N PHE A 99 6.33 6.57 16.75
CA PHE A 99 5.85 7.91 16.39
C PHE A 99 4.67 8.34 17.26
N LEU A 100 3.67 7.47 17.43
CA LEU A 100 2.47 7.82 18.20
C LEU A 100 2.78 8.01 19.69
N ARG A 101 3.73 7.26 20.26
CA ARG A 101 4.13 7.42 21.66
C ARG A 101 4.74 8.79 21.94
N GLU A 102 5.49 9.35 20.98
CA GLU A 102 6.07 10.69 21.08
C GLU A 102 5.01 11.81 21.01
N HIS A 103 3.84 11.52 20.38
CA HIS A 103 2.80 12.52 20.12
C HIS A 103 1.50 12.29 20.92
N VAL A 104 1.57 11.57 22.03
CA VAL A 104 0.38 11.32 22.89
C VAL A 104 -0.22 12.63 23.37
N ASN A 105 -1.55 12.76 23.27
CA ASN A 105 -2.35 13.95 23.55
C ASN A 105 -2.14 15.11 22.57
N GLU A 106 -1.48 14.87 21.44
CA GLU A 106 -1.39 15.86 20.38
C GLU A 106 -2.49 15.68 19.34
N LYS A 107 -2.91 16.80 18.78
CA LYS A 107 -3.84 16.86 17.66
C LYS A 107 -3.05 16.95 16.35
N LEU A 108 -3.14 15.92 15.54
CA LEU A 108 -2.38 15.80 14.29
C LEU A 108 -3.31 15.83 13.08
N HIS A 109 -2.85 16.47 12.00
CA HIS A 109 -3.51 16.48 10.70
C HIS A 109 -2.89 15.38 9.85
N MET A 110 -3.71 14.48 9.33
CA MET A 110 -3.23 13.34 8.55
C MET A 110 -4.24 12.90 7.50
N VAL A 111 -3.75 12.26 6.45
CA VAL A 111 -4.59 11.43 5.58
C VAL A 111 -4.68 10.05 6.20
N VAL A 112 -5.89 9.57 6.41
CA VAL A 112 -6.19 8.21 6.88
C VAL A 112 -6.63 7.38 5.68
N LEU A 113 -6.08 6.18 5.56
CA LEU A 113 -6.39 5.20 4.53
C LEU A 113 -6.90 3.92 5.19
N TYR A 114 -8.05 3.45 4.70
CA TYR A 114 -8.57 2.11 4.98
C TYR A 114 -8.55 1.29 3.70
N VAL A 115 -8.00 0.10 3.75
CA VAL A 115 -8.11 -0.93 2.71
C VAL A 115 -8.61 -2.21 3.33
N ASP A 116 -9.59 -2.87 2.70
CA ASP A 116 -10.28 -4.03 3.23
C ASP A 116 -10.65 -4.98 2.08
N LEU A 117 -10.70 -6.29 2.38
CA LEU A 117 -11.09 -7.31 1.40
C LEU A 117 -12.60 -7.35 1.17
N VAL A 118 -12.97 -7.44 -0.08
CA VAL A 118 -14.39 -7.58 -0.46
C VAL A 118 -14.83 -9.03 -0.25
N GLY A 119 -15.86 -9.21 0.58
CA GLY A 119 -16.50 -10.52 0.72
C GLY A 119 -15.61 -11.60 1.32
N SER A 120 -14.64 -11.24 2.16
CA SER A 120 -13.74 -12.15 2.87
C SER A 120 -14.48 -13.28 3.57
N THR A 121 -15.68 -13.03 4.09
CA THR A 121 -16.55 -14.05 4.69
C THR A 121 -16.85 -15.22 3.72
N ASN A 122 -17.02 -14.95 2.42
CA ASN A 122 -17.26 -16.00 1.43
C ASN A 122 -16.01 -16.86 1.18
N ILE A 123 -14.83 -16.28 1.27
CA ILE A 123 -13.56 -16.98 1.13
C ILE A 123 -13.34 -17.89 2.35
N THR A 124 -13.65 -17.39 3.55
CA THR A 124 -13.50 -18.14 4.80
C THR A 124 -14.42 -19.36 4.87
N LEU A 125 -15.51 -19.39 4.13
CA LEU A 125 -16.42 -20.53 4.04
C LEU A 125 -15.97 -21.61 3.02
N ARG A 126 -15.02 -21.29 2.13
CA ARG A 126 -14.61 -22.16 1.03
C ARG A 126 -13.24 -22.79 1.19
N LEU A 127 -12.35 -22.18 1.95
CA LEU A 127 -10.97 -22.63 2.10
C LEU A 127 -10.69 -23.14 3.52
N PRO A 128 -9.72 -24.05 3.68
CA PRO A 128 -9.23 -24.46 5.00
C PRO A 128 -8.68 -23.26 5.79
N THR A 129 -8.89 -23.24 7.10
CA THR A 129 -8.51 -22.11 7.98
C THR A 129 -7.05 -21.73 7.88
N GLU A 130 -6.16 -22.74 7.74
CA GLU A 130 -4.71 -22.53 7.59
C GLU A 130 -4.38 -21.78 6.30
N LYS A 131 -5.07 -22.10 5.21
CA LYS A 131 -4.89 -21.39 3.92
C LYS A 131 -5.43 -19.99 3.95
N ILE A 132 -6.58 -19.79 4.59
CA ILE A 132 -7.15 -18.46 4.82
C ILE A 132 -6.19 -17.59 5.63
N ALA A 133 -5.64 -18.12 6.71
CA ALA A 133 -4.67 -17.39 7.54
C ALA A 133 -3.45 -16.94 6.73
N ILE A 134 -2.88 -17.82 5.90
CA ILE A 134 -1.76 -17.49 5.01
C ILE A 134 -2.16 -16.39 4.02
N ILE A 135 -3.29 -16.54 3.32
CA ILE A 135 -3.74 -15.59 2.29
C ILE A 135 -4.00 -14.21 2.89
N ILE A 136 -4.78 -14.13 3.99
CA ILE A 136 -5.13 -12.85 4.63
C ILE A 136 -3.89 -12.18 5.23
N SER A 137 -3.01 -12.93 5.88
CA SER A 137 -1.78 -12.35 6.45
C SER A 137 -0.82 -11.88 5.35
N SER A 138 -0.70 -12.62 4.25
CA SER A 138 0.12 -12.19 3.10
C SER A 138 -0.45 -10.92 2.46
N PHE A 139 -1.77 -10.86 2.25
CA PHE A 139 -2.45 -9.65 1.79
C PHE A 139 -2.16 -8.46 2.72
N ALA A 140 -2.37 -8.63 4.03
CA ALA A 140 -2.15 -7.56 5.00
C ALA A 140 -0.71 -7.06 4.99
N GLN A 141 0.27 -7.97 4.85
CA GLN A 141 1.68 -7.62 4.75
C GLN A 141 2.00 -6.83 3.48
N GLU A 142 1.45 -7.20 2.31
CA GLU A 142 1.67 -6.47 1.06
C GLU A 142 1.05 -5.07 1.11
N MET A 143 -0.15 -4.91 1.68
CA MET A 143 -0.76 -3.59 1.91
C MET A 143 0.08 -2.74 2.86
N ALA A 144 0.59 -3.32 3.93
CA ALA A 144 1.49 -2.64 4.86
C ALA A 144 2.81 -2.19 4.21
N LEU A 145 3.39 -3.02 3.35
CA LEU A 145 4.59 -2.68 2.57
C LEU A 145 4.30 -1.53 1.59
N ALA A 146 3.14 -1.52 0.93
CA ALA A 146 2.73 -0.42 0.05
C ALA A 146 2.62 0.91 0.81
N ILE A 147 2.01 0.90 2.01
CA ILE A 147 1.95 2.08 2.89
C ILE A 147 3.35 2.58 3.24
N LYS A 148 4.24 1.68 3.69
CA LYS A 148 5.62 1.99 4.09
C LYS A 148 6.43 2.57 2.92
N GLN A 149 6.28 2.03 1.72
CA GLN A 149 6.95 2.50 0.50
C GLN A 149 6.54 3.93 0.10
N HIS A 150 5.29 4.32 0.38
CA HIS A 150 4.79 5.68 0.14
C HIS A 150 4.95 6.61 1.34
N ASN A 151 5.91 6.34 2.22
CA ASN A 151 6.20 7.13 3.43
C ASN A 151 5.01 7.23 4.41
N GLY A 152 4.05 6.32 4.33
CA GLY A 152 2.97 6.19 5.29
C GLY A 152 3.37 5.37 6.52
N TYR A 153 2.48 5.35 7.48
CA TYR A 153 2.57 4.57 8.72
C TYR A 153 1.43 3.57 8.77
N VAL A 154 1.74 2.33 9.11
CA VAL A 154 0.70 1.31 9.36
C VAL A 154 0.22 1.50 10.78
N LEU A 155 -1.07 1.84 10.95
CA LEU A 155 -1.64 2.03 12.28
C LEU A 155 -1.95 0.70 12.95
N LYS A 156 -2.75 -0.12 12.28
CA LYS A 156 -3.17 -1.43 12.80
C LYS A 156 -3.85 -2.28 11.73
N PHE A 157 -3.99 -3.56 12.07
CA PHE A 157 -4.78 -4.54 11.33
C PHE A 157 -6.08 -4.81 12.10
N VAL A 158 -7.22 -4.85 11.41
CA VAL A 158 -8.53 -5.11 11.99
C VAL A 158 -9.24 -6.17 11.15
N GLY A 159 -9.15 -7.43 11.56
CA GLY A 159 -9.58 -8.55 10.72
C GLY A 159 -8.73 -8.63 9.45
N ASP A 160 -9.37 -8.47 8.30
CA ASP A 160 -8.77 -8.39 6.98
C ASP A 160 -8.56 -6.94 6.49
N ALA A 161 -8.88 -5.95 7.31
CA ALA A 161 -8.63 -4.56 7.00
C ALA A 161 -7.23 -4.12 7.46
N VAL A 162 -6.58 -3.29 6.64
CA VAL A 162 -5.33 -2.59 6.98
C VAL A 162 -5.61 -1.09 7.05
N ILE A 163 -5.21 -0.48 8.15
CA ILE A 163 -5.40 0.95 8.39
C ILE A 163 -4.03 1.61 8.42
N GLY A 164 -3.86 2.62 7.55
CA GLY A 164 -2.65 3.43 7.50
C GLY A 164 -2.95 4.92 7.61
N TYR A 165 -1.91 5.69 7.88
CA TYR A 165 -1.99 7.14 7.84
C TYR A 165 -0.74 7.75 7.21
N PHE A 166 -0.92 8.93 6.64
CA PHE A 166 0.13 9.66 5.94
C PHE A 166 0.24 11.07 6.52
N MET A 167 1.47 11.43 6.87
CA MET A 167 1.81 12.75 7.38
C MET A 167 3.07 13.24 6.68
N HIS A 168 3.10 14.53 6.40
CA HIS A 168 4.27 15.21 5.86
C HIS A 168 4.18 16.70 6.20
N THR A 169 5.30 17.41 6.24
CA THR A 169 5.33 18.87 6.39
C THR A 169 4.56 19.56 5.27
N SER A 170 4.57 19.02 4.06
CA SER A 170 3.68 19.38 2.97
C SER A 170 2.46 18.46 2.95
N VAL A 171 1.28 19.04 3.17
CA VAL A 171 0.00 18.31 3.12
C VAL A 171 -0.28 17.75 1.73
N LEU A 172 0.15 18.46 0.66
CA LEU A 172 0.02 18.00 -0.72
C LEU A 172 0.78 16.69 -0.93
N LEU A 173 2.03 16.59 -0.46
CA LEU A 173 2.81 15.35 -0.55
C LEU A 173 2.18 14.21 0.24
N ALA A 174 1.62 14.47 1.42
CA ALA A 174 0.92 13.45 2.18
C ALA A 174 -0.30 12.90 1.43
N ALA A 175 -1.09 13.78 0.80
CA ALA A 175 -2.27 13.40 0.04
C ALA A 175 -1.91 12.66 -1.27
N ASP A 176 -0.92 13.16 -2.02
CA ASP A 176 -0.46 12.52 -3.25
C ASP A 176 0.15 11.13 -2.98
N ASN A 177 0.94 11.00 -1.92
CA ASN A 177 1.50 9.72 -1.47
C ASN A 177 0.40 8.73 -1.09
N ALA A 178 -0.61 9.17 -0.35
CA ALA A 178 -1.72 8.31 0.06
C ALA A 178 -2.54 7.80 -1.14
N VAL A 179 -2.84 8.69 -2.11
CA VAL A 179 -3.56 8.31 -3.33
C VAL A 179 -2.71 7.42 -4.24
N SER A 180 -1.41 7.69 -4.35
CA SER A 180 -0.48 6.84 -5.11
C SER A 180 -0.34 5.46 -4.49
N CYS A 181 -0.30 5.38 -3.16
CA CYS A 181 -0.33 4.13 -2.41
C CYS A 181 -1.60 3.33 -2.71
N ALA A 182 -2.78 3.97 -2.65
CA ALA A 182 -4.05 3.31 -2.95
C ALA A 182 -4.09 2.75 -4.38
N LYS A 183 -3.56 3.47 -5.38
CA LYS A 183 -3.43 2.98 -6.76
C LYS A 183 -2.51 1.77 -6.87
N LEU A 184 -1.36 1.82 -6.18
CA LEU A 184 -0.44 0.68 -6.15
C LEU A 184 -1.07 -0.53 -5.47
N MET A 185 -1.88 -0.35 -4.42
CA MET A 185 -2.59 -1.45 -3.76
C MET A 185 -3.52 -2.19 -4.73
N ILE A 186 -4.28 -1.48 -5.57
CA ILE A 186 -5.09 -2.11 -6.62
C ILE A 186 -4.22 -2.93 -7.58
N ARG A 187 -3.11 -2.36 -8.07
CA ARG A 187 -2.17 -3.08 -8.95
C ARG A 187 -1.54 -4.30 -8.28
N ILE A 188 -1.20 -4.20 -6.99
CA ILE A 188 -0.69 -5.34 -6.20
C ILE A 188 -1.73 -6.47 -6.17
N MET A 189 -3.02 -6.15 -6.05
CA MET A 189 -4.07 -7.16 -6.11
C MET A 189 -4.15 -7.80 -7.49
N ASP A 190 -4.26 -7.00 -8.54
CA ASP A 190 -4.52 -7.46 -9.90
C ASP A 190 -3.31 -8.15 -10.53
N GLU A 191 -2.11 -7.59 -10.36
CA GLU A 191 -0.90 -8.02 -11.04
C GLU A 191 0.04 -8.84 -10.11
N GLY A 192 -0.07 -8.68 -8.80
CA GLY A 192 0.79 -9.33 -7.80
C GLY A 192 0.16 -10.57 -7.17
N ILE A 193 -0.95 -10.40 -6.46
CA ILE A 193 -1.54 -11.43 -5.61
C ILE A 193 -2.41 -12.40 -6.41
N ASN A 194 -3.41 -11.89 -7.15
CA ASN A 194 -4.39 -12.72 -7.83
C ASN A 194 -3.79 -13.71 -8.85
N PRO A 195 -2.79 -13.33 -9.68
CA PRO A 195 -2.18 -14.30 -10.59
C PRO A 195 -1.55 -15.50 -9.88
N ILE A 196 -0.95 -15.28 -8.69
CA ILE A 196 -0.38 -16.36 -7.91
C ILE A 196 -1.47 -17.21 -7.24
N LEU A 197 -2.54 -16.59 -6.71
CA LEU A 197 -3.67 -17.34 -6.14
C LEU A 197 -4.34 -18.23 -7.17
N ASN A 198 -4.52 -17.72 -8.40
CA ASN A 198 -5.15 -18.46 -9.51
C ASN A 198 -4.36 -19.69 -9.92
N ASN A 199 -3.02 -19.68 -9.81
CA ASN A 199 -2.19 -20.86 -10.04
C ASN A 199 -2.44 -22.01 -9.03
N TYR A 200 -3.13 -21.72 -7.92
CA TYR A 200 -3.52 -22.69 -6.90
C TYR A 200 -5.04 -22.92 -6.85
N ASP A 201 -5.78 -22.51 -7.89
CA ASP A 201 -7.25 -22.58 -7.97
C ASP A 201 -7.96 -21.82 -6.83
N TYR A 202 -7.32 -20.79 -6.27
CA TYR A 202 -7.92 -19.89 -5.28
C TYR A 202 -8.65 -18.75 -6.00
N PRO A 203 -9.76 -18.25 -5.42
CA PRO A 203 -10.50 -17.13 -6.01
C PRO A 203 -9.71 -15.82 -5.96
N ASP A 204 -10.01 -14.91 -6.89
CA ASP A 204 -9.52 -13.55 -6.84
C ASP A 204 -9.93 -12.85 -5.55
N LEU A 205 -8.99 -12.10 -5.00
CA LEU A 205 -9.23 -11.16 -3.93
C LEU A 205 -9.47 -9.77 -4.53
N LEU A 206 -10.51 -9.13 -4.07
CA LEU A 206 -10.84 -7.76 -4.43
C LEU A 206 -10.77 -6.89 -3.19
N VAL A 207 -10.42 -5.63 -3.36
CA VAL A 207 -10.35 -4.67 -2.25
C VAL A 207 -11.24 -3.47 -2.49
N HIS A 208 -11.61 -2.78 -1.43
CA HIS A 208 -12.17 -1.44 -1.47
C HIS A 208 -11.36 -0.52 -0.57
N ILE A 209 -11.10 0.69 -1.07
CA ILE A 209 -10.18 1.63 -0.42
C ILE A 209 -10.90 2.96 -0.18
N GLY A 210 -10.76 3.48 1.04
CA GLY A 210 -11.31 4.77 1.42
C GLY A 210 -10.27 5.66 2.08
N LEU A 211 -10.22 6.93 1.68
CA LEU A 211 -9.30 7.92 2.25
C LEU A 211 -10.05 9.15 2.71
N ASP A 212 -9.63 9.71 3.85
CA ASP A 212 -10.04 11.05 4.28
C ASP A 212 -8.90 11.81 4.95
N TYR A 213 -9.00 13.14 4.98
CA TYR A 213 -8.00 14.02 5.57
C TYR A 213 -8.62 14.91 6.64
N GLY A 214 -7.94 15.04 7.76
CA GLY A 214 -8.33 15.97 8.82
C GLY A 214 -7.65 15.73 10.15
N ASP A 215 -8.25 16.30 11.18
CA ASP A 215 -7.77 16.31 12.54
C ASP A 215 -8.07 14.99 13.26
N ASN A 216 -7.05 14.48 13.95
CA ASN A 216 -7.19 13.35 14.85
C ASN A 216 -6.34 13.58 16.11
N MET A 217 -6.73 12.97 17.20
CA MET A 217 -6.02 13.00 18.48
C MET A 217 -5.26 11.69 18.66
N VAL A 218 -3.99 11.77 19.01
CA VAL A 218 -3.24 10.61 19.46
C VAL A 218 -3.58 10.33 20.93
N VAL A 219 -4.00 9.11 21.22
CA VAL A 219 -4.44 8.70 22.55
C VAL A 219 -3.63 7.52 23.06
N ARG A 220 -3.55 7.40 24.37
CA ARG A 220 -2.96 6.28 25.06
C ARG A 220 -3.97 5.63 25.99
N TYR A 221 -4.10 4.32 25.89
CA TYR A 221 -4.95 3.52 26.76
C TYR A 221 -4.10 2.83 27.84
N GLY A 222 -4.22 3.29 29.08
CA GLY A 222 -3.50 2.77 30.23
C GLY A 222 -2.47 3.76 30.80
N SER A 223 -1.95 3.45 31.98
CA SER A 223 -1.05 4.31 32.76
C SER A 223 0.44 4.08 32.48
N ASP A 224 0.79 2.92 31.94
CA ASP A 224 2.18 2.56 31.62
C ASP A 224 2.61 3.27 30.35
N HIS A 225 3.70 4.05 30.41
CA HIS A 225 4.20 4.83 29.29
C HIS A 225 4.79 3.98 28.16
N GLU A 226 5.35 2.82 28.46
CA GLU A 226 6.05 1.97 27.49
C GLU A 226 5.16 0.85 26.94
N LYS A 227 4.28 0.30 27.77
CA LYS A 227 3.47 -0.89 27.44
C LYS A 227 2.03 -0.60 27.07
N SER A 228 1.54 0.61 27.38
CA SER A 228 0.16 0.99 27.04
C SER A 228 -0.05 1.04 25.54
N HIS A 229 -1.25 0.67 25.11
CA HIS A 229 -1.66 0.79 23.72
C HIS A 229 -1.81 2.27 23.32
N VAL A 230 -1.25 2.66 22.19
CA VAL A 230 -1.44 3.97 21.56
C VAL A 230 -2.29 3.83 20.32
N ASP A 231 -3.16 4.79 20.06
CA ASP A 231 -4.07 4.77 18.92
C ASP A 231 -4.42 6.21 18.48
N ILE A 232 -5.14 6.30 17.38
CA ILE A 232 -5.63 7.55 16.81
C ILE A 232 -7.15 7.59 16.92
N LEU A 233 -7.67 8.68 17.49
CA LEU A 233 -9.10 8.96 17.57
C LEU A 233 -9.44 10.25 16.87
N GLY A 234 -10.48 10.23 16.06
CA GLY A 234 -10.97 11.45 15.42
C GLY A 234 -12.04 11.21 14.37
N PRO A 235 -12.68 12.31 13.96
CA PRO A 235 -13.72 12.23 12.94
C PRO A 235 -13.20 11.71 11.60
N THR A 236 -11.96 12.02 11.25
CA THR A 236 -11.34 11.58 10.00
C THR A 236 -11.24 10.05 9.92
N MET A 237 -10.89 9.39 11.04
CA MET A 237 -10.89 7.92 11.12
C MET A 237 -12.26 7.34 10.78
N ASN A 238 -13.32 7.90 11.36
CA ASN A 238 -14.68 7.43 11.14
C ASN A 238 -15.17 7.70 9.72
N ILE A 239 -14.85 8.88 9.16
CA ILE A 239 -15.26 9.23 7.79
C ILE A 239 -14.50 8.38 6.78
N ALA A 240 -13.18 8.19 6.92
CA ALA A 240 -12.40 7.31 6.04
C ALA A 240 -12.93 5.87 6.02
N ALA A 241 -13.26 5.30 7.20
CA ALA A 241 -13.89 3.99 7.30
C ALA A 241 -15.25 3.92 6.58
N LYS A 242 -16.07 4.98 6.71
CA LYS A 242 -17.37 5.05 6.02
C LYS A 242 -17.23 5.24 4.52
N ILE A 243 -16.27 6.05 4.06
CA ILE A 243 -15.94 6.18 2.65
C ILE A 243 -15.55 4.81 2.09
N GLN A 244 -14.65 4.09 2.78
CA GLN A 244 -14.23 2.75 2.38
C GLN A 244 -15.42 1.78 2.27
N SER A 245 -16.35 1.79 3.24
CA SER A 245 -17.52 0.91 3.24
C SER A 245 -18.53 1.18 2.12
N MET A 246 -18.44 2.33 1.44
CA MET A 246 -19.25 2.72 0.28
C MET A 246 -18.57 2.36 -1.05
N ALA A 247 -17.30 2.03 -1.03
CA ALA A 247 -16.55 1.70 -2.24
C ALA A 247 -17.01 0.35 -2.82
N LYS A 248 -17.08 0.28 -4.15
CA LYS A 248 -17.29 -0.97 -4.88
C LYS A 248 -15.98 -1.79 -4.90
N PRO A 249 -16.04 -3.08 -5.26
CA PRO A 249 -14.84 -3.87 -5.48
C PRO A 249 -13.87 -3.17 -6.44
N GLN A 250 -12.57 -3.15 -6.10
CA GLN A 250 -11.48 -2.49 -6.83
C GLN A 250 -11.66 -0.98 -7.00
N GLN A 251 -12.43 -0.34 -6.13
CA GLN A 251 -12.67 1.10 -6.18
C GLN A 251 -11.90 1.85 -5.08
N ILE A 252 -11.35 3.01 -5.46
CA ILE A 252 -10.75 3.98 -4.57
C ILE A 252 -11.71 5.16 -4.42
N LEU A 253 -12.13 5.44 -3.19
CA LEU A 253 -12.93 6.61 -2.83
C LEU A 253 -12.11 7.55 -1.93
N ILE A 254 -12.23 8.85 -2.18
CA ILE A 254 -11.58 9.88 -1.36
C ILE A 254 -12.59 10.95 -0.92
N GLY A 255 -12.45 11.42 0.31
CA GLY A 255 -13.22 12.56 0.81
C GLY A 255 -12.79 13.89 0.19
N ALA A 256 -13.68 14.88 0.21
CA ALA A 256 -13.42 16.22 -0.34
C ALA A 256 -12.13 16.83 0.22
N HIS A 257 -11.82 16.62 1.48
CA HIS A 257 -10.61 17.16 2.10
C HIS A 257 -9.31 16.55 1.54
N VAL A 258 -9.32 15.29 1.09
CA VAL A 258 -8.19 14.69 0.34
C VAL A 258 -8.15 15.26 -1.07
N TYR A 259 -9.33 15.30 -1.75
CA TYR A 259 -9.43 15.82 -3.11
C TYR A 259 -8.85 17.22 -3.27
N GLU A 260 -9.13 18.12 -2.33
CA GLU A 260 -8.59 19.50 -2.31
C GLU A 260 -7.06 19.58 -2.11
N LYS A 261 -6.44 18.50 -1.69
CA LYS A 261 -5.01 18.44 -1.32
C LYS A 261 -4.14 17.63 -2.28
N ILE A 262 -4.72 16.92 -3.22
CA ILE A 262 -3.96 16.23 -4.27
C ILE A 262 -3.66 17.17 -5.43
N HIS A 263 -2.61 16.83 -6.18
CA HIS A 263 -2.18 17.62 -7.34
C HIS A 263 -3.31 17.74 -8.38
N PRO A 264 -3.50 18.91 -9.03
CA PRO A 264 -4.58 19.13 -10.01
C PRO A 264 -4.68 18.08 -11.11
N THR A 265 -3.56 17.62 -11.65
CA THR A 265 -3.54 16.53 -12.66
C THR A 265 -4.05 15.18 -12.12
N VAL A 266 -3.98 14.99 -10.80
CA VAL A 266 -4.54 13.81 -10.12
C VAL A 266 -6.03 14.02 -9.88
N GLN A 267 -6.46 15.25 -9.52
CA GLN A 267 -7.88 15.60 -9.35
C GLN A 267 -8.71 15.32 -10.60
N GLU A 268 -8.17 15.61 -11.80
CA GLU A 268 -8.83 15.37 -13.09
C GLU A 268 -9.23 13.91 -13.31
N LYS A 269 -8.57 12.97 -12.61
CA LYS A 269 -8.87 11.53 -12.68
C LYS A 269 -10.00 11.10 -11.75
N PHE A 270 -10.51 12.01 -10.92
CA PHE A 270 -11.54 11.73 -9.94
C PHE A 270 -12.89 12.30 -10.38
N LYS A 271 -13.94 11.54 -10.15
CA LYS A 271 -15.32 11.93 -10.39
C LYS A 271 -16.07 12.03 -9.07
N LYS A 272 -16.89 13.06 -8.94
CA LYS A 272 -17.77 13.22 -7.78
C LYS A 272 -18.82 12.11 -7.75
N GLU A 273 -18.98 11.48 -6.59
CA GLU A 273 -20.05 10.52 -6.34
C GLU A 273 -21.35 11.24 -5.99
N GLU A 274 -22.44 10.70 -6.50
CA GLU A 274 -23.80 11.22 -6.24
C GLU A 274 -24.59 10.14 -5.51
N TRP A 275 -24.60 10.24 -4.17
CA TRP A 275 -25.39 9.38 -3.31
C TRP A 275 -26.61 10.12 -2.75
N SER A 276 -27.69 9.38 -2.51
CA SER A 276 -28.84 9.90 -1.81
C SER A 276 -28.52 10.22 -0.35
N GLN A 277 -29.27 11.11 0.27
CA GLN A 277 -29.12 11.43 1.70
C GLN A 277 -29.44 10.23 2.62
N THR A 278 -30.10 9.22 2.13
CA THR A 278 -30.35 7.97 2.86
C THR A 278 -29.13 7.06 2.89
N GLU A 279 -28.32 7.09 1.83
CA GLU A 279 -27.08 6.33 1.71
C GLU A 279 -25.91 7.03 2.38
N TRP A 280 -25.81 8.35 2.21
CA TRP A 280 -24.71 9.17 2.74
C TRP A 280 -25.25 10.32 3.58
N LYS A 281 -25.14 10.23 4.92
CA LYS A 281 -25.71 11.17 5.90
C LYS A 281 -24.71 12.15 6.50
N TYR A 282 -23.47 12.11 6.03
CA TYR A 282 -22.38 12.88 6.63
C TYR A 282 -22.33 14.28 6.03
N ASN A 283 -22.17 15.27 6.91
CA ASN A 283 -22.01 16.67 6.53
C ASN A 283 -20.60 17.13 6.87
N ASP A 284 -20.07 18.02 6.05
CA ASP A 284 -18.85 18.75 6.36
C ASP A 284 -19.07 19.59 7.63
N ARG A 285 -18.15 19.47 8.59
CA ARG A 285 -18.31 20.10 9.90
C ARG A 285 -18.19 21.62 9.88
N LYS A 286 -17.47 22.17 8.91
CA LYS A 286 -17.23 23.62 8.78
C LYS A 286 -18.39 24.30 8.05
N THR A 287 -18.90 23.67 7.02
CA THR A 287 -19.90 24.26 6.13
C THR A 287 -21.32 23.79 6.42
N GLY A 288 -21.52 22.68 7.15
CA GLY A 288 -22.81 22.04 7.39
C GLY A 288 -23.45 21.42 6.15
N LYS A 289 -22.80 21.49 4.98
CA LYS A 289 -23.27 20.90 3.72
C LYS A 289 -22.93 19.42 3.64
N PRO A 290 -23.64 18.63 2.79
CA PRO A 290 -23.29 17.22 2.57
C PRO A 290 -21.80 17.09 2.21
N TYR A 291 -21.11 16.17 2.90
CA TYR A 291 -19.70 15.92 2.66
C TYR A 291 -19.51 15.18 1.34
N ILE A 292 -18.73 15.79 0.45
CA ILE A 292 -18.54 15.27 -0.91
C ILE A 292 -17.48 14.16 -0.91
N VAL A 293 -17.73 13.12 -1.69
CA VAL A 293 -16.81 12.02 -1.92
C VAL A 293 -16.56 11.90 -3.42
N TYR A 294 -15.36 11.50 -3.78
CA TYR A 294 -14.92 11.34 -5.15
C TYR A 294 -14.39 9.93 -5.38
N SER A 295 -14.67 9.36 -6.55
CA SER A 295 -14.11 8.08 -7.00
C SER A 295 -13.04 8.30 -8.05
N LEU A 296 -12.01 7.45 -8.01
CA LEU A 296 -11.04 7.38 -9.09
C LEU A 296 -11.71 6.72 -10.31
N ASN A 297 -11.65 7.38 -11.47
CA ASN A 297 -12.05 6.77 -12.71
C ASN A 297 -10.99 5.73 -13.13
N ASN A 298 -11.43 4.51 -13.35
CA ASN A 298 -10.62 3.45 -13.97
C ASN A 298 -10.50 3.68 -15.48
#